data_2e473f7d49d862f27fade5dd1d02f929
#
_entry.id   2e473f7d49d862f27fade5dd1d02f929
#
_cell.length_a   1.000
_cell.length_b   1.000
_cell.length_c   1.000
_cell.angle_alpha   90.00
_cell.angle_beta   90.00
_cell.angle_gamma   90.00
#
_symmetry.space_group_name_H-M   'P 1'
#
loop_
_entity.id
_entity.type
_entity.pdbx_description
1 polymer ?
#
loop_
_entity_poly.entity_id
_entity_poly.type
_entity_poly.pdbx_seq_one_letter_code
_entity_poly.pdbx_strand_id
1 'polypeptide(L)'
;LIHQETLDLLEWPRLCQHLSTFAATKLGTLAAQQLTIPATEADSQQLLVQTQEVYWLDQQGQGLPFGGIRDIGDDLLRAQRQGLLGGDQLLAVASTLHGARQLRRTIDGQSPEDLPVLQALVANLRTYPELEQHIHHCIDDRGDVTDRASPKLATLRDKLKSTRQDIQQRLQRIMQRQAGALQEPLITQRGDRFVLPVKAPQKDAIPGIVHDASASGATLYIEPQAVVSLGNSLRQLQQQEKAEAEVILRQLTEQVAAVAEDLEDLLAVVTELDLASARARYSLWLEANPPRFITADEPITLRQLRHPLLVWQQRHEQGPEVVPINVLMSAQLRVVAITGPNTGGKTVTLKTLGLAVLMAKVGLFVPAREPVELPWIEQVLADIGDEQSIEQSLSTFSGHIRRIGRILAALEQVPPPDTHSPTPPLPHSPTPLLPHSL
;
A
#
# COMPACT_ATOMS: atom_id res chain seq x y z
N LEU A 1 -15.04 -5.77 20.25
CA LEU A 1 -14.47 -6.39 19.01
C LEU A 1 -15.58 -7.00 18.18
N ILE A 2 -15.70 -6.62 16.92
CA ILE A 2 -16.67 -7.19 15.99
C ILE A 2 -16.16 -8.56 15.52
N HIS A 3 -17.01 -9.56 15.57
CA HIS A 3 -16.65 -10.94 15.27
C HIS A 3 -16.42 -11.13 13.76
N GLN A 4 -15.38 -11.89 13.35
CA GLN A 4 -15.08 -12.14 11.94
C GLN A 4 -16.29 -12.71 11.17
N GLU A 5 -17.05 -13.62 11.77
CA GLU A 5 -18.25 -14.18 11.15
C GLU A 5 -19.31 -13.10 10.81
N THR A 6 -19.45 -12.06 11.66
CA THR A 6 -20.34 -10.91 11.38
C THR A 6 -19.83 -10.11 10.18
N LEU A 7 -18.52 -9.90 10.10
CA LEU A 7 -17.89 -9.22 8.95
C LEU A 7 -18.10 -9.99 7.66
N ASP A 8 -17.98 -11.32 7.70
CA ASP A 8 -18.21 -12.18 6.54
C ASP A 8 -19.68 -12.17 6.10
N LEU A 9 -20.62 -12.24 7.04
CA LEU A 9 -22.06 -12.13 6.76
C LEU A 9 -22.46 -10.79 6.15
N LEU A 10 -21.81 -9.71 6.55
CA LEU A 10 -21.99 -8.37 5.99
C LEU A 10 -21.21 -8.13 4.70
N GLU A 11 -20.44 -9.11 4.23
CA GLU A 11 -19.55 -8.99 3.06
C GLU A 11 -18.51 -7.86 3.21
N TRP A 12 -18.07 -7.58 4.45
CA TRP A 12 -17.08 -6.57 4.75
C TRP A 12 -15.76 -6.73 4.00
N PRO A 13 -15.19 -7.96 3.86
CA PRO A 13 -13.97 -8.15 3.07
C PRO A 13 -14.11 -7.68 1.62
N ARG A 14 -15.31 -7.83 1.02
CA ARG A 14 -15.58 -7.35 -0.35
C ARG A 14 -15.57 -5.83 -0.41
N LEU A 15 -16.13 -5.14 0.59
CA LEU A 15 -16.06 -3.69 0.69
C LEU A 15 -14.61 -3.22 0.83
N CYS A 16 -13.80 -3.86 1.68
CA CYS A 16 -12.37 -3.58 1.83
C CYS A 16 -11.60 -3.79 0.51
N GLN A 17 -11.96 -4.81 -0.26
CA GLN A 17 -11.38 -5.04 -1.58
C GLN A 17 -11.74 -3.91 -2.56
N HIS A 18 -12.99 -3.42 -2.56
CA HIS A 18 -13.37 -2.26 -3.37
C HIS A 18 -12.59 -1.01 -2.93
N LEU A 19 -12.53 -0.73 -1.63
CA LEU A 19 -11.76 0.39 -1.07
C LEU A 19 -10.30 0.35 -1.50
N SER A 20 -9.67 -0.83 -1.50
CA SER A 20 -8.26 -1.00 -1.86
C SER A 20 -7.92 -0.56 -3.28
N THR A 21 -8.91 -0.51 -4.19
CA THR A 21 -8.71 -0.04 -5.57
C THR A 21 -8.56 1.49 -5.66
N PHE A 22 -8.88 2.23 -4.60
CA PHE A 22 -8.72 3.68 -4.52
C PHE A 22 -7.40 4.11 -3.86
N ALA A 23 -6.64 3.17 -3.29
CA ALA A 23 -5.30 3.43 -2.78
C ALA A 23 -4.30 3.67 -3.92
N ALA A 24 -3.34 4.55 -3.70
CA ALA A 24 -2.34 4.93 -4.68
C ALA A 24 -1.06 4.07 -4.58
N THR A 25 -0.79 3.49 -3.42
CA THR A 25 0.42 2.69 -3.15
C THR A 25 0.07 1.23 -2.87
N LYS A 26 1.06 0.35 -3.02
CA LYS A 26 0.92 -1.06 -2.61
C LYS A 26 0.64 -1.18 -1.10
N LEU A 27 1.29 -0.34 -0.29
CA LEU A 27 1.10 -0.33 1.16
C LEU A 27 -0.33 0.07 1.54
N GLY A 28 -0.86 1.15 0.96
CA GLY A 28 -2.25 1.57 1.16
C GLY A 28 -3.25 0.53 0.66
N THR A 29 -2.98 -0.15 -0.47
CA THR A 29 -3.80 -1.25 -0.98
C THR A 29 -3.91 -2.39 0.04
N LEU A 30 -2.77 -2.84 0.60
CA LEU A 30 -2.75 -3.90 1.60
C LEU A 30 -3.45 -3.46 2.90
N ALA A 31 -3.21 -2.23 3.36
CA ALA A 31 -3.87 -1.66 4.54
C ALA A 31 -5.39 -1.57 4.36
N ALA A 32 -5.87 -1.17 3.19
CA ALA A 32 -7.29 -1.12 2.88
C ALA A 32 -7.96 -2.51 2.87
N GLN A 33 -7.25 -3.54 2.39
CA GLN A 33 -7.75 -4.92 2.41
C GLN A 33 -7.86 -5.51 3.82
N GLN A 34 -6.99 -5.05 4.73
CA GLN A 34 -6.91 -5.52 6.12
C GLN A 34 -7.38 -4.43 7.11
N LEU A 35 -8.38 -3.65 6.72
CA LEU A 35 -8.86 -2.49 7.46
C LEU A 35 -9.28 -2.87 8.88
N THR A 36 -8.60 -2.30 9.86
CA THR A 36 -8.89 -2.51 11.28
C THR A 36 -10.04 -1.63 11.72
N ILE A 37 -11.01 -2.21 12.45
CA ILE A 37 -12.15 -1.46 12.98
C ILE A 37 -11.76 -0.89 14.34
N PRO A 38 -11.84 0.44 14.55
CA PRO A 38 -11.52 1.09 15.81
C PRO A 38 -12.35 0.56 16.99
N ALA A 39 -11.70 0.50 18.14
CA ALA A 39 -12.33 0.07 19.38
C ALA A 39 -13.02 1.22 20.15
N THR A 40 -12.68 2.48 19.85
CA THR A 40 -13.22 3.66 20.51
C THR A 40 -13.91 4.62 19.55
N GLU A 41 -14.83 5.43 20.07
CA GLU A 41 -15.47 6.50 19.30
C GLU A 41 -14.48 7.57 18.89
N ALA A 42 -13.54 7.92 19.77
CA ALA A 42 -12.52 8.93 19.52
C ALA A 42 -11.64 8.55 18.30
N ASP A 43 -11.21 7.29 18.21
CA ASP A 43 -10.42 6.81 17.05
C ASP A 43 -11.25 6.88 15.76
N SER A 44 -12.53 6.49 15.83
CA SER A 44 -13.45 6.57 14.68
C SER A 44 -13.66 8.02 14.22
N GLN A 45 -13.82 8.94 15.17
CA GLN A 45 -13.96 10.37 14.88
C GLN A 45 -12.69 10.94 14.25
N GLN A 46 -11.52 10.57 14.73
CA GLN A 46 -10.25 10.98 14.15
C GLN A 46 -10.10 10.52 12.69
N LEU A 47 -10.48 9.27 12.40
CA LEU A 47 -10.49 8.74 11.04
C LEU A 47 -11.47 9.47 10.12
N LEU A 48 -12.64 9.86 10.63
CA LEU A 48 -13.61 10.65 9.88
C LEU A 48 -13.07 12.05 9.56
N VAL A 49 -12.40 12.70 10.50
CA VAL A 49 -11.76 14.00 10.27
C VAL A 49 -10.64 13.88 9.25
N GLN A 50 -9.75 12.85 9.35
CA GLN A 50 -8.73 12.59 8.32
C GLN A 50 -9.34 12.45 6.92
N THR A 51 -10.42 11.68 6.81
CA THR A 51 -11.11 11.48 5.54
C THR A 51 -11.70 12.79 5.02
N GLN A 52 -12.26 13.62 5.89
CA GLN A 52 -12.85 14.91 5.53
C GLN A 52 -11.80 15.90 5.09
N GLU A 53 -10.65 15.96 5.74
CA GLU A 53 -9.52 16.82 5.35
C GLU A 53 -8.98 16.45 3.97
N VAL A 54 -8.77 15.13 3.69
CA VAL A 54 -8.35 14.68 2.36
C VAL A 54 -9.44 14.93 1.31
N TYR A 55 -10.70 14.68 1.64
CA TYR A 55 -11.84 14.95 0.75
C TYR A 55 -11.89 16.42 0.34
N TRP A 56 -11.65 17.32 1.29
CA TRP A 56 -11.55 18.75 1.04
C TRP A 56 -10.38 19.09 0.10
N LEU A 57 -9.19 18.51 0.32
CA LEU A 57 -8.04 18.68 -0.57
C LEU A 57 -8.33 18.22 -2.00
N ASP A 58 -8.94 17.05 -2.16
CA ASP A 58 -9.29 16.52 -3.49
C ASP A 58 -10.30 17.42 -4.22
N GLN A 59 -11.27 18.02 -3.50
CA GLN A 59 -12.21 18.98 -4.08
C GLN A 59 -11.55 20.31 -4.53
N GLN A 60 -10.47 20.72 -3.85
CA GLN A 60 -9.69 21.88 -4.26
C GLN A 60 -8.74 21.58 -5.44
N GLY A 61 -8.72 20.34 -5.93
CA GLY A 61 -7.80 19.90 -6.98
C GLY A 61 -6.35 19.74 -6.51
N GLN A 62 -6.13 19.65 -5.21
CA GLN A 62 -4.83 19.54 -4.56
C GLN A 62 -4.63 18.14 -3.94
N GLY A 63 -5.00 17.09 -4.65
CA GLY A 63 -4.87 15.72 -4.16
C GLY A 63 -3.45 15.37 -3.70
N LEU A 64 -3.35 14.49 -2.69
CA LEU A 64 -2.07 14.07 -2.14
C LEU A 64 -1.22 13.31 -3.17
N PRO A 65 0.06 13.72 -3.40
CA PRO A 65 0.94 13.13 -4.41
C PRO A 65 1.68 11.90 -3.86
N PHE A 66 1.24 10.69 -4.22
CA PHE A 66 1.90 9.44 -3.83
C PHE A 66 2.94 8.94 -4.85
N GLY A 67 3.28 9.73 -5.86
CA GLY A 67 4.24 9.35 -6.88
C GLY A 67 5.63 9.05 -6.31
N GLY A 68 6.25 7.95 -6.76
CA GLY A 68 7.59 7.56 -6.34
C GLY A 68 7.67 6.77 -5.03
N ILE A 69 6.59 6.68 -4.26
CA ILE A 69 6.54 5.91 -3.01
C ILE A 69 6.52 4.42 -3.33
N ARG A 70 7.47 3.69 -2.74
CA ARG A 70 7.66 2.25 -2.87
C ARG A 70 7.56 1.56 -1.52
N ASP A 71 7.20 0.29 -1.55
CA ASP A 71 7.31 -0.59 -0.39
C ASP A 71 8.79 -1.01 -0.24
N ILE A 72 9.48 -0.39 0.72
CA ILE A 72 10.91 -0.62 0.99
C ILE A 72 11.14 -1.36 2.32
N GLY A 73 10.10 -1.89 2.97
CA GLY A 73 10.19 -2.53 4.27
C GLY A 73 11.18 -3.70 4.31
N ASP A 74 11.15 -4.59 3.32
CA ASP A 74 12.09 -5.71 3.22
C ASP A 74 13.54 -5.22 3.00
N ASP A 75 13.73 -4.11 2.27
CA ASP A 75 15.04 -3.52 2.04
C ASP A 75 15.61 -2.90 3.32
N LEU A 76 14.78 -2.23 4.12
CA LEU A 76 15.18 -1.71 5.44
C LEU A 76 15.60 -2.84 6.38
N LEU A 77 14.81 -3.90 6.49
CA LEU A 77 15.16 -5.08 7.28
C LEU A 77 16.46 -5.72 6.83
N ARG A 78 16.70 -5.77 5.51
CA ARG A 78 17.94 -6.29 4.93
C ARG A 78 19.14 -5.43 5.31
N ALA A 79 19.00 -4.10 5.22
CA ALA A 79 20.06 -3.16 5.59
C ALA A 79 20.40 -3.24 7.10
N GLN A 80 19.40 -3.30 7.98
CA GLN A 80 19.57 -3.46 9.42
C GLN A 80 20.31 -4.77 9.78
N ARG A 81 20.11 -5.83 9.00
CA ARG A 81 20.80 -7.12 9.14
C ARG A 81 22.17 -7.17 8.44
N GLN A 82 22.71 -5.99 8.07
CA GLN A 82 24.00 -5.86 7.37
C GLN A 82 24.05 -6.53 5.99
N GLY A 83 22.88 -6.81 5.38
CA GLY A 83 22.79 -7.25 4.00
C GLY A 83 23.02 -6.08 3.06
N LEU A 84 23.64 -6.34 1.90
CA LEU A 84 23.90 -5.33 0.88
C LEU A 84 22.65 -5.00 0.08
N LEU A 85 22.35 -3.70 -0.10
CA LEU A 85 21.34 -3.22 -1.02
C LEU A 85 21.93 -2.99 -2.42
N GLY A 86 21.19 -3.41 -3.44
CA GLY A 86 21.50 -3.09 -4.83
C GLY A 86 21.10 -1.65 -5.19
N GLY A 87 21.56 -1.18 -6.35
CA GLY A 87 21.25 0.18 -6.80
C GLY A 87 19.76 0.44 -6.98
N ASP A 88 19.00 -0.50 -7.51
CA ASP A 88 17.54 -0.39 -7.66
C ASP A 88 16.82 -0.23 -6.30
N GLN A 89 17.29 -0.97 -5.28
CA GLN A 89 16.76 -0.89 -3.92
C GLN A 89 17.08 0.47 -3.27
N LEU A 90 18.31 0.96 -3.46
CA LEU A 90 18.70 2.31 -3.00
C LEU A 90 17.90 3.41 -3.70
N LEU A 91 17.66 3.30 -5.01
CA LEU A 91 16.79 4.21 -5.74
C LEU A 91 15.34 4.16 -5.25
N ALA A 92 14.83 3.00 -4.86
CA ALA A 92 13.52 2.88 -4.25
C ALA A 92 13.44 3.64 -2.92
N VAL A 93 14.48 3.56 -2.09
CA VAL A 93 14.59 4.36 -0.85
C VAL A 93 14.60 5.85 -1.17
N ALA A 94 15.45 6.31 -2.09
CA ALA A 94 15.55 7.71 -2.48
C ALA A 94 14.21 8.25 -3.05
N SER A 95 13.55 7.47 -3.90
CA SER A 95 12.24 7.78 -4.48
C SER A 95 11.16 7.93 -3.41
N THR A 96 11.16 7.03 -2.41
CA THR A 96 10.20 7.04 -1.30
C THR A 96 10.42 8.26 -0.40
N LEU A 97 11.67 8.61 -0.08
CA LEU A 97 12.03 9.83 0.64
C LEU A 97 11.54 11.08 -0.10
N HIS A 98 11.76 11.13 -1.42
CA HIS A 98 11.28 12.23 -2.25
C HIS A 98 9.76 12.36 -2.21
N GLY A 99 9.03 11.25 -2.42
CA GLY A 99 7.57 11.22 -2.40
C GLY A 99 6.99 11.64 -1.05
N ALA A 100 7.52 11.12 0.05
CA ALA A 100 7.12 11.49 1.41
C ALA A 100 7.37 12.98 1.70
N ARG A 101 8.47 13.55 1.22
CA ARG A 101 8.75 14.99 1.33
C ARG A 101 7.75 15.82 0.53
N GLN A 102 7.31 15.37 -0.64
CA GLN A 102 6.28 16.04 -1.42
C GLN A 102 4.92 16.00 -0.71
N LEU A 103 4.53 14.83 -0.16
CA LEU A 103 3.33 14.71 0.67
C LEU A 103 3.34 15.71 1.83
N ARG A 104 4.42 15.71 2.61
CA ARG A 104 4.58 16.65 3.72
C ARG A 104 4.45 18.10 3.27
N ARG A 105 5.14 18.50 2.19
CA ARG A 105 5.06 19.87 1.66
C ARG A 105 3.64 20.26 1.23
N THR A 106 2.89 19.33 0.62
CA THR A 106 1.50 19.58 0.22
C THR A 106 0.63 19.87 1.44
N ILE A 107 0.80 19.10 2.52
CA ILE A 107 0.03 19.25 3.76
C ILE A 107 0.48 20.50 4.53
N ASP A 108 1.80 20.72 4.72
CA ASP A 108 2.36 21.89 5.41
C ASP A 108 2.06 23.22 4.67
N GLY A 109 1.79 23.14 3.37
CA GLY A 109 1.42 24.31 2.54
C GLY A 109 -0.01 24.81 2.75
N GLN A 110 -0.85 24.08 3.50
CA GLN A 110 -2.23 24.47 3.81
C GLN A 110 -2.31 25.15 5.19
N SER A 111 -3.42 25.85 5.43
CA SER A 111 -3.67 26.43 6.76
C SER A 111 -3.80 25.35 7.83
N PRO A 112 -3.20 25.51 9.02
CA PRO A 112 -3.38 24.58 10.14
C PRO A 112 -4.85 24.44 10.61
N GLU A 113 -5.69 25.40 10.32
CA GLU A 113 -7.12 25.37 10.65
C GLU A 113 -7.89 24.44 9.71
N ASP A 114 -7.41 24.28 8.46
CA ASP A 114 -8.06 23.43 7.44
C ASP A 114 -7.68 21.94 7.56
N LEU A 115 -6.43 21.65 7.97
CA LEU A 115 -5.87 20.29 8.02
C LEU A 115 -5.21 19.96 9.37
N PRO A 116 -5.87 20.16 10.52
CA PRO A 116 -5.24 19.98 11.82
C PRO A 116 -4.77 18.52 12.07
N VAL A 117 -5.52 17.51 11.62
CA VAL A 117 -5.20 16.12 11.86
C VAL A 117 -4.11 15.62 10.91
N LEU A 118 -4.16 15.97 9.63
CA LEU A 118 -3.11 15.59 8.67
C LEU A 118 -1.79 16.29 8.98
N GLN A 119 -1.80 17.57 9.42
CA GLN A 119 -0.58 18.25 9.85
C GLN A 119 0.02 17.63 11.11
N ALA A 120 -0.80 17.25 12.08
CA ALA A 120 -0.33 16.53 13.26
C ALA A 120 0.30 15.18 12.89
N LEU A 121 -0.26 14.46 11.90
CA LEU A 121 0.24 13.18 11.43
C LEU A 121 1.63 13.32 10.78
N VAL A 122 1.88 14.36 9.99
CA VAL A 122 3.17 14.59 9.32
C VAL A 122 4.18 15.38 10.15
N ALA A 123 3.80 15.93 11.30
CA ALA A 123 4.65 16.82 12.10
C ALA A 123 6.01 16.20 12.45
N ASN A 124 6.02 14.91 12.81
CA ASN A 124 7.23 14.18 13.20
C ASN A 124 7.89 13.43 12.03
N LEU A 125 7.36 13.53 10.81
CA LEU A 125 7.88 12.83 9.65
C LEU A 125 9.29 13.35 9.32
N ARG A 126 10.29 12.49 9.40
CA ARG A 126 11.67 12.83 9.03
C ARG A 126 11.92 12.49 7.57
N THR A 127 12.41 13.48 6.83
CA THR A 127 12.83 13.31 5.44
C THR A 127 14.32 13.61 5.35
N TYR A 128 15.09 12.73 4.76
CA TYR A 128 16.55 12.79 4.69
C TYR A 128 17.02 13.26 3.30
N PRO A 129 16.95 14.58 3.00
CA PRO A 129 17.30 15.07 1.65
C PRO A 129 18.77 14.84 1.29
N GLU A 130 19.67 14.85 2.28
CA GLU A 130 21.08 14.56 2.04
C GLU A 130 21.30 13.10 1.62
N LEU A 131 20.59 12.16 2.25
CA LEU A 131 20.65 10.73 1.89
C LEU A 131 20.09 10.52 0.48
N GLU A 132 18.93 11.13 0.17
CA GLU A 132 18.33 11.10 -1.17
C GLU A 132 19.31 11.61 -2.24
N GLN A 133 19.91 12.79 -2.01
CA GLN A 133 20.88 13.40 -2.93
C GLN A 133 22.14 12.54 -3.07
N HIS A 134 22.63 11.94 -1.98
CA HIS A 134 23.82 11.09 -2.00
C HIS A 134 23.55 9.81 -2.80
N ILE A 135 22.39 9.19 -2.64
CA ILE A 135 22.01 8.03 -3.46
C ILE A 135 21.98 8.41 -4.95
N HIS A 136 21.29 9.49 -5.32
CA HIS A 136 21.23 9.96 -6.71
C HIS A 136 22.57 10.44 -7.28
N HIS A 137 23.51 10.84 -6.42
CA HIS A 137 24.87 11.14 -6.84
C HIS A 137 25.64 9.88 -7.21
N CYS A 138 25.48 8.83 -6.42
CA CYS A 138 26.23 7.59 -6.57
C CYS A 138 25.60 6.58 -7.53
N ILE A 139 24.27 6.60 -7.69
CA ILE A 139 23.50 5.63 -8.48
C ILE A 139 22.79 6.36 -9.62
N ASP A 140 22.84 5.82 -10.82
CA ASP A 140 22.10 6.32 -11.97
C ASP A 140 20.69 5.72 -12.07
N ASP A 141 19.87 6.21 -13.02
CA ASP A 141 18.48 5.77 -13.19
C ASP A 141 18.32 4.28 -13.59
N ARG A 142 19.42 3.59 -13.91
CA ARG A 142 19.44 2.14 -14.22
C ARG A 142 19.85 1.29 -13.03
N GLY A 143 20.16 1.91 -11.90
CA GLY A 143 20.66 1.21 -10.72
C GLY A 143 22.16 0.93 -10.74
N ASP A 144 22.90 1.49 -11.71
CA ASP A 144 24.34 1.31 -11.79
C ASP A 144 25.08 2.40 -11.00
N VAL A 145 26.21 2.00 -10.36
CA VAL A 145 27.07 2.96 -9.64
C VAL A 145 27.75 3.90 -10.65
N THR A 146 27.61 5.20 -10.45
CA THR A 146 28.16 6.23 -11.35
C THR A 146 29.65 6.46 -11.14
N ASP A 147 30.32 7.01 -12.16
CA ASP A 147 31.74 7.42 -12.04
C ASP A 147 31.95 8.55 -11.01
N ARG A 148 30.91 9.33 -10.73
CA ARG A 148 30.92 10.42 -9.75
C ARG A 148 31.02 9.90 -8.31
N ALA A 149 30.60 8.66 -8.06
CA ALA A 149 30.53 8.08 -6.73
C ALA A 149 31.92 7.96 -6.07
N SER A 150 33.00 7.71 -6.88
CA SER A 150 34.36 7.59 -6.36
C SER A 150 35.38 7.95 -7.44
N PRO A 151 36.39 8.83 -7.13
CA PRO A 151 37.50 9.09 -8.05
C PRO A 151 38.28 7.83 -8.43
N LYS A 152 38.35 6.87 -7.52
CA LYS A 152 39.00 5.56 -7.77
C LYS A 152 38.21 4.75 -8.80
N LEU A 153 36.86 4.71 -8.67
CA LEU A 153 35.99 4.02 -9.65
C LEU A 153 36.13 4.62 -11.05
N ALA A 154 36.08 5.95 -11.16
CA ALA A 154 36.31 6.65 -12.43
C ALA A 154 37.63 6.28 -13.05
N THR A 155 38.74 6.31 -12.27
CA THR A 155 40.08 5.92 -12.73
C THR A 155 40.15 4.47 -13.19
N LEU A 156 39.47 3.54 -12.49
CA LEU A 156 39.42 2.12 -12.89
C LEU A 156 38.67 1.94 -14.20
N ARG A 157 37.57 2.61 -14.41
CA ARG A 157 36.77 2.55 -15.63
C ARG A 157 37.49 3.16 -16.83
N ASP A 158 38.23 4.26 -16.64
CA ASP A 158 39.08 4.82 -17.68
C ASP A 158 40.19 3.85 -18.08
N LYS A 159 40.86 3.19 -17.10
CA LYS A 159 41.84 2.16 -17.36
C LYS A 159 41.25 0.93 -18.08
N LEU A 160 40.05 0.51 -17.70
CA LEU A 160 39.32 -0.57 -18.38
C LEU A 160 39.06 -0.23 -19.83
N LYS A 161 38.58 0.99 -20.09
CA LYS A 161 38.32 1.48 -21.46
C LYS A 161 39.58 1.53 -22.31
N SER A 162 40.66 2.12 -21.81
CA SER A 162 41.94 2.21 -22.51
C SER A 162 42.56 0.82 -22.79
N THR A 163 42.52 -0.09 -21.77
CA THR A 163 43.06 -1.46 -21.94
C THR A 163 42.26 -2.25 -23.00
N ARG A 164 40.91 -2.10 -23.04
CA ARG A 164 40.07 -2.71 -24.09
C ARG A 164 40.44 -2.17 -25.48
N GLN A 165 40.65 -0.86 -25.60
CA GLN A 165 41.06 -0.25 -26.87
C GLN A 165 42.42 -0.76 -27.33
N ASP A 166 43.41 -0.89 -26.43
CA ASP A 166 44.73 -1.42 -26.73
C ASP A 166 44.66 -2.88 -27.18
N ILE A 167 43.84 -3.71 -26.56
CA ILE A 167 43.61 -5.09 -27.01
C ILE A 167 43.03 -5.10 -28.42
N GLN A 168 41.98 -4.33 -28.67
CA GLN A 168 41.33 -4.27 -29.98
C GLN A 168 42.30 -3.81 -31.08
N GLN A 169 43.07 -2.77 -30.84
CA GLN A 169 44.06 -2.26 -31.78
C GLN A 169 45.16 -3.30 -32.10
N ARG A 170 45.66 -4.00 -31.07
CA ARG A 170 46.65 -5.07 -31.27
C ARG A 170 46.07 -6.22 -32.07
N LEU A 171 44.87 -6.66 -31.75
CA LEU A 171 44.20 -7.73 -32.50
C LEU A 171 43.91 -7.33 -33.94
N GLN A 172 43.46 -6.11 -34.21
CA GLN A 172 43.29 -5.60 -35.57
C GLN A 172 44.58 -5.63 -36.39
N ARG A 173 45.73 -5.23 -35.80
CA ARG A 173 47.04 -5.31 -36.46
C ARG A 173 47.44 -6.75 -36.78
N ILE A 174 47.17 -7.70 -35.88
CA ILE A 174 47.42 -9.13 -36.09
C ILE A 174 46.55 -9.66 -37.23
N MET A 175 45.25 -9.31 -37.22
CA MET A 175 44.31 -9.71 -38.27
C MET A 175 44.74 -9.23 -39.67
N GLN A 176 45.21 -7.98 -39.78
CA GLN A 176 45.69 -7.41 -41.03
C GLN A 176 46.95 -8.14 -41.51
N ARG A 177 47.90 -8.49 -40.62
CA ARG A 177 49.16 -9.16 -40.98
C ARG A 177 48.98 -10.64 -41.28
N GLN A 178 48.03 -11.30 -40.66
CA GLN A 178 47.83 -12.76 -40.72
C GLN A 178 46.44 -13.12 -41.27
N ALA A 179 45.91 -12.33 -42.21
CA ALA A 179 44.58 -12.51 -42.77
C ALA A 179 44.34 -13.90 -43.37
N GLY A 180 45.40 -14.51 -44.00
CA GLY A 180 45.31 -15.84 -44.57
C GLY A 180 45.13 -16.97 -43.55
N ALA A 181 45.59 -16.78 -42.33
CA ALA A 181 45.49 -17.75 -41.24
C ALA A 181 44.12 -17.74 -40.55
N LEU A 182 43.33 -16.67 -40.72
CA LEU A 182 42.03 -16.54 -40.06
C LEU A 182 40.94 -17.29 -40.83
N GLN A 183 40.02 -17.89 -40.11
CA GLN A 183 38.79 -18.45 -40.67
C GLN A 183 37.84 -17.33 -41.10
N GLU A 184 37.72 -16.31 -40.23
CA GLU A 184 36.94 -15.10 -40.44
C GLU A 184 37.73 -13.90 -39.87
N PRO A 185 37.72 -12.73 -40.53
CA PRO A 185 38.44 -11.54 -40.06
C PRO A 185 37.62 -10.79 -39.00
N LEU A 186 37.36 -11.41 -37.86
CA LEU A 186 36.63 -10.81 -36.76
C LEU A 186 37.31 -11.09 -35.41
N ILE A 187 37.11 -10.16 -34.47
CA ILE A 187 37.47 -10.33 -33.06
C ILE A 187 36.24 -10.86 -32.33
N THR A 188 36.38 -11.96 -31.62
CA THR A 188 35.31 -12.55 -30.82
C THR A 188 35.74 -12.74 -29.37
N GLN A 189 34.81 -13.13 -28.51
CA GLN A 189 35.08 -13.46 -27.10
C GLN A 189 34.79 -14.94 -26.84
N ARG A 190 35.60 -15.55 -25.98
CA ARG A 190 35.37 -16.84 -25.38
C ARG A 190 35.54 -16.68 -23.86
N GLY A 191 34.44 -16.77 -23.12
CA GLY A 191 34.42 -16.31 -21.73
C GLY A 191 34.77 -14.82 -21.67
N ASP A 192 35.75 -14.48 -20.85
CA ASP A 192 36.23 -13.11 -20.63
C ASP A 192 37.49 -12.76 -21.49
N ARG A 193 37.83 -13.59 -22.52
CA ARG A 193 39.02 -13.44 -23.36
C ARG A 193 38.67 -13.01 -24.76
N PHE A 194 39.45 -12.06 -25.30
CA PHE A 194 39.38 -11.68 -26.69
C PHE A 194 40.21 -12.64 -27.53
N VAL A 195 39.62 -13.28 -28.51
CA VAL A 195 40.25 -14.32 -29.35
C VAL A 195 40.03 -14.07 -30.84
N LEU A 196 40.88 -14.65 -31.64
CA LEU A 196 40.77 -14.69 -33.09
C LEU A 196 40.43 -16.11 -33.58
N PRO A 197 39.47 -16.27 -34.52
CA PRO A 197 39.15 -17.58 -35.12
C PRO A 197 40.21 -17.93 -36.17
N VAL A 198 41.09 -18.87 -35.84
CA VAL A 198 42.24 -19.31 -36.66
C VAL A 198 41.95 -20.67 -37.27
N LYS A 199 42.30 -20.90 -38.53
CA LYS A 199 42.24 -22.20 -39.18
C LYS A 199 43.18 -23.19 -38.48
N ALA A 200 42.70 -24.36 -38.08
CA ALA A 200 43.46 -25.32 -37.29
C ALA A 200 44.81 -25.69 -37.93
N PRO A 201 44.93 -25.87 -39.27
CA PRO A 201 46.22 -26.14 -39.92
C PRO A 201 47.23 -24.97 -39.86
N GLN A 202 46.76 -23.76 -39.56
CA GLN A 202 47.59 -22.54 -39.51
C GLN A 202 47.73 -21.97 -38.09
N LYS A 203 47.54 -22.77 -37.06
CA LYS A 203 47.62 -22.36 -35.66
C LYS A 203 48.94 -21.69 -35.28
N ASP A 204 50.05 -22.12 -35.90
CA ASP A 204 51.40 -21.65 -35.61
C ASP A 204 51.69 -20.25 -36.25
N ALA A 205 50.85 -19.78 -37.18
CA ALA A 205 50.94 -18.45 -37.74
C ALA A 205 50.53 -17.34 -36.73
N ILE A 206 49.72 -17.67 -35.74
CA ILE A 206 49.32 -16.77 -34.66
C ILE A 206 49.61 -17.43 -33.30
N PRO A 207 50.85 -17.25 -32.80
CA PRO A 207 51.23 -17.82 -31.52
C PRO A 207 50.36 -17.29 -30.39
N GLY A 208 49.79 -18.19 -29.57
CA GLY A 208 48.89 -17.78 -28.48
C GLY A 208 48.26 -18.96 -27.72
N ILE A 209 47.29 -18.68 -26.90
CA ILE A 209 46.57 -19.66 -26.07
C ILE A 209 45.25 -20.02 -26.78
N VAL A 210 45.03 -21.31 -27.00
CA VAL A 210 43.76 -21.85 -27.52
C VAL A 210 42.78 -21.90 -26.37
N HIS A 211 41.68 -21.16 -26.44
CA HIS A 211 40.62 -21.15 -25.43
C HIS A 211 39.45 -22.04 -25.81
N ASP A 212 39.23 -22.25 -27.11
CA ASP A 212 38.09 -23.03 -27.60
C ASP A 212 38.37 -23.55 -29.02
N ALA A 213 37.59 -24.52 -29.50
CA ALA A 213 37.58 -25.02 -30.85
C ALA A 213 36.15 -25.14 -31.39
N SER A 214 35.99 -25.02 -32.72
CA SER A 214 34.71 -25.29 -33.35
C SER A 214 34.33 -26.78 -33.23
N ALA A 215 33.04 -27.11 -33.32
CA ALA A 215 32.53 -28.50 -33.19
C ALA A 215 33.20 -29.46 -34.21
N SER A 216 33.61 -28.98 -35.37
CA SER A 216 34.34 -29.74 -36.37
C SER A 216 35.87 -29.78 -36.15
N GLY A 217 36.39 -29.05 -35.16
CA GLY A 217 37.84 -28.88 -34.94
C GLY A 217 38.58 -28.06 -36.03
N ALA A 218 37.88 -27.57 -37.03
CA ALA A 218 38.50 -26.82 -38.15
C ALA A 218 38.95 -25.40 -37.78
N THR A 219 38.37 -24.82 -36.74
CA THR A 219 38.64 -23.46 -36.24
C THR A 219 39.08 -23.51 -34.79
N LEU A 220 40.19 -22.86 -34.47
CA LEU A 220 40.68 -22.67 -33.11
C LEU A 220 40.48 -21.21 -32.70
N TYR A 221 39.98 -21.00 -31.52
CA TYR A 221 39.83 -19.65 -30.95
C TYR A 221 41.06 -19.33 -30.11
N ILE A 222 41.96 -18.55 -30.69
CA ILE A 222 43.29 -18.28 -30.13
C ILE A 222 43.31 -16.88 -29.54
N GLU A 223 43.75 -16.74 -28.29
CA GLU A 223 44.20 -15.48 -27.70
C GLU A 223 45.67 -15.29 -28.08
N PRO A 224 45.98 -14.32 -28.95
CA PRO A 224 47.40 -14.12 -29.37
C PRO A 224 48.27 -13.74 -28.16
N GLN A 225 49.51 -14.25 -28.13
CA GLN A 225 50.47 -14.00 -27.06
C GLN A 225 50.71 -12.50 -26.79
N ALA A 226 50.58 -11.67 -27.84
CA ALA A 226 50.73 -10.21 -27.75
C ALA A 226 49.65 -9.51 -26.90
N VAL A 227 48.50 -10.16 -26.63
CA VAL A 227 47.40 -9.57 -25.87
C VAL A 227 47.15 -10.30 -24.53
N VAL A 228 47.77 -11.43 -24.21
CA VAL A 228 47.55 -12.21 -22.98
C VAL A 228 47.81 -11.36 -21.74
N SER A 229 48.91 -10.58 -21.70
CA SER A 229 49.17 -9.71 -20.53
C SER A 229 48.12 -8.63 -20.34
N LEU A 230 47.64 -8.04 -21.45
CA LEU A 230 46.55 -7.04 -21.38
C LEU A 230 45.22 -7.67 -21.00
N GLY A 231 44.91 -8.89 -21.45
CA GLY A 231 43.76 -9.66 -21.05
C GLY A 231 43.77 -9.97 -19.55
N ASN A 232 44.92 -10.32 -18.98
CA ASN A 232 45.09 -10.51 -17.54
C ASN A 232 44.88 -9.19 -16.77
N SER A 233 45.45 -8.07 -17.23
CA SER A 233 45.29 -6.75 -16.64
C SER A 233 43.81 -6.31 -16.70
N LEU A 234 43.13 -6.55 -17.84
CA LEU A 234 41.69 -6.23 -17.98
C LEU A 234 40.84 -6.96 -16.93
N ARG A 235 41.09 -8.25 -16.73
CA ARG A 235 40.37 -9.06 -15.71
C ARG A 235 40.63 -8.55 -14.31
N GLN A 236 41.86 -8.21 -13.97
CA GLN A 236 42.22 -7.65 -12.68
C GLN A 236 41.50 -6.30 -12.42
N LEU A 237 41.47 -5.42 -13.42
CA LEU A 237 40.77 -4.13 -13.36
C LEU A 237 39.26 -4.32 -13.19
N GLN A 238 38.67 -5.29 -13.88
CA GLN A 238 37.23 -5.62 -13.71
C GLN A 238 36.89 -6.08 -12.26
N GLN A 239 37.77 -6.91 -11.68
CA GLN A 239 37.59 -7.34 -10.29
C GLN A 239 37.73 -6.16 -9.33
N GLN A 240 38.69 -5.25 -9.57
CA GLN A 240 38.88 -4.05 -8.74
C GLN A 240 37.68 -3.07 -8.89
N GLU A 241 37.17 -2.90 -10.10
CA GLU A 241 36.00 -2.08 -10.39
C GLU A 241 34.75 -2.61 -9.64
N LYS A 242 34.50 -3.91 -9.74
CA LYS A 242 33.39 -4.56 -9.03
C LYS A 242 33.52 -4.42 -7.50
N ALA A 243 34.73 -4.63 -6.96
CA ALA A 243 34.97 -4.48 -5.53
C ALA A 243 34.78 -3.04 -5.06
N GLU A 244 35.19 -2.04 -5.85
CA GLU A 244 34.98 -0.62 -5.54
C GLU A 244 33.50 -0.24 -5.58
N ALA A 245 32.76 -0.71 -6.59
CA ALA A 245 31.31 -0.51 -6.67
C ALA A 245 30.59 -1.12 -5.47
N GLU A 246 31.01 -2.31 -5.00
CA GLU A 246 30.43 -2.94 -3.81
C GLU A 246 30.73 -2.14 -2.53
N VAL A 247 31.91 -1.52 -2.40
CA VAL A 247 32.24 -0.63 -1.27
C VAL A 247 31.29 0.57 -1.25
N ILE A 248 31.00 1.18 -2.40
CA ILE A 248 30.07 2.32 -2.50
C ILE A 248 28.65 1.90 -2.10
N LEU A 249 28.16 0.79 -2.64
CA LEU A 249 26.83 0.26 -2.29
C LEU A 249 26.72 -0.05 -0.79
N ARG A 250 27.81 -0.58 -0.19
CA ARG A 250 27.87 -0.87 1.25
C ARG A 250 27.78 0.41 2.09
N GLN A 251 28.52 1.44 1.72
CA GLN A 251 28.47 2.74 2.41
C GLN A 251 27.07 3.37 2.36
N LEU A 252 26.41 3.31 1.20
CA LEU A 252 25.03 3.79 1.07
C LEU A 252 24.04 2.93 1.89
N THR A 253 24.23 1.60 1.89
CA THR A 253 23.41 0.67 2.69
C THR A 253 23.54 0.97 4.19
N GLU A 254 24.75 1.24 4.67
CA GLU A 254 25.01 1.61 6.09
C GLU A 254 24.31 2.93 6.46
N GLN A 255 24.27 3.91 5.53
CA GLN A 255 23.54 5.15 5.76
C GLN A 255 22.03 4.93 5.85
N VAL A 256 21.48 4.06 4.99
CA VAL A 256 20.05 3.65 5.05
C VAL A 256 19.78 2.92 6.37
N ALA A 257 20.62 1.99 6.76
CA ALA A 257 20.48 1.24 8.01
C ALA A 257 20.49 2.14 9.25
N ALA A 258 21.32 3.20 9.23
CA ALA A 258 21.40 4.15 10.35
C ALA A 258 20.11 4.95 10.61
N VAL A 259 19.22 5.06 9.63
CA VAL A 259 17.95 5.79 9.72
C VAL A 259 16.73 4.89 9.48
N ALA A 260 16.92 3.57 9.53
CA ALA A 260 15.90 2.60 9.15
C ALA A 260 14.62 2.70 10.01
N GLU A 261 14.73 2.93 11.32
CA GLU A 261 13.59 3.12 12.22
C GLU A 261 12.75 4.34 11.81
N ASP A 262 13.38 5.48 11.52
CA ASP A 262 12.68 6.67 11.03
C ASP A 262 12.02 6.44 9.65
N LEU A 263 12.60 5.56 8.81
CA LEU A 263 12.01 5.18 7.52
C LEU A 263 10.84 4.21 7.67
N GLU A 264 10.85 3.34 8.68
CA GLU A 264 9.70 2.50 9.04
C GLU A 264 8.52 3.37 9.52
N ASP A 265 8.78 4.35 10.38
CA ASP A 265 7.78 5.34 10.82
C ASP A 265 7.23 6.15 9.63
N LEU A 266 8.11 6.55 8.70
CA LEU A 266 7.72 7.23 7.47
C LEU A 266 6.77 6.37 6.64
N LEU A 267 7.05 5.07 6.46
CA LEU A 267 6.17 4.15 5.74
C LEU A 267 4.81 4.00 6.42
N ALA A 268 4.77 3.96 7.75
CA ALA A 268 3.53 3.90 8.52
C ALA A 268 2.67 5.15 8.28
N VAL A 269 3.25 6.35 8.40
CA VAL A 269 2.56 7.62 8.15
C VAL A 269 2.06 7.72 6.71
N VAL A 270 2.89 7.36 5.73
CA VAL A 270 2.51 7.37 4.31
C VAL A 270 1.36 6.39 4.02
N THR A 271 1.38 5.22 4.67
CA THR A 271 0.31 4.23 4.54
C THR A 271 -1.01 4.77 5.11
N GLU A 272 -0.97 5.45 6.25
CA GLU A 272 -2.13 6.08 6.86
C GLU A 272 -2.69 7.20 5.99
N LEU A 273 -1.85 8.05 5.41
CA LEU A 273 -2.25 9.09 4.45
C LEU A 273 -2.89 8.51 3.19
N ASP A 274 -2.32 7.44 2.63
CA ASP A 274 -2.89 6.77 1.45
C ASP A 274 -4.22 6.11 1.77
N LEU A 275 -4.35 5.51 2.95
CA LEU A 275 -5.61 4.94 3.42
C LEU A 275 -6.69 6.03 3.63
N ALA A 276 -6.34 7.19 4.19
CA ALA A 276 -7.22 8.35 4.28
C ALA A 276 -7.65 8.84 2.89
N SER A 277 -6.72 8.88 1.94
CA SER A 277 -6.99 9.23 0.54
C SER A 277 -7.92 8.21 -0.13
N ALA A 278 -7.70 6.93 0.09
CA ALA A 278 -8.58 5.88 -0.42
C ALA A 278 -10.00 6.00 0.15
N ARG A 279 -10.15 6.27 1.46
CA ARG A 279 -11.45 6.52 2.09
C ARG A 279 -12.15 7.73 1.50
N ALA A 280 -11.46 8.84 1.31
CA ALA A 280 -12.01 10.06 0.71
C ALA A 280 -12.49 9.84 -0.73
N ARG A 281 -11.65 9.22 -1.56
CA ARG A 281 -11.97 8.93 -2.98
C ARG A 281 -13.10 7.92 -3.13
N TYR A 282 -13.11 6.85 -2.32
CA TYR A 282 -14.21 5.89 -2.31
C TYR A 282 -15.51 6.52 -1.86
N SER A 283 -15.46 7.40 -0.84
CA SER A 283 -16.62 8.17 -0.36
C SER A 283 -17.16 9.10 -1.45
N LEU A 284 -16.28 9.82 -2.16
CA LEU A 284 -16.65 10.64 -3.31
C LEU A 284 -17.30 9.81 -4.42
N TRP A 285 -16.69 8.67 -4.76
CA TRP A 285 -17.21 7.76 -5.78
C TRP A 285 -18.58 7.20 -5.43
N LEU A 286 -18.83 6.89 -4.13
CA LEU A 286 -20.14 6.46 -3.63
C LEU A 286 -21.18 7.60 -3.56
N GLU A 287 -20.78 8.87 -3.77
CA GLU A 287 -21.59 10.06 -3.46
C GLU A 287 -22.09 9.98 -2.00
N ALA A 288 -21.19 9.63 -1.10
CA ALA A 288 -21.45 9.44 0.31
C ALA A 288 -21.25 10.75 1.07
N ASN A 289 -21.92 10.87 2.20
CA ASN A 289 -21.85 12.05 3.07
C ASN A 289 -21.25 11.71 4.43
N PRO A 290 -20.55 12.67 5.09
CA PRO A 290 -19.91 12.44 6.37
C PRO A 290 -20.94 12.13 7.45
N PRO A 291 -20.79 11.02 8.19
CA PRO A 291 -21.67 10.70 9.31
C PRO A 291 -21.31 11.54 10.55
N ARG A 292 -22.33 11.92 11.32
CA ARG A 292 -22.20 12.48 12.65
C ARG A 292 -22.57 11.42 13.69
N PHE A 293 -21.68 11.14 14.63
CA PHE A 293 -22.02 10.33 15.78
C PHE A 293 -22.92 11.12 16.74
N ILE A 294 -24.07 10.54 17.06
CA ILE A 294 -25.11 11.12 17.89
C ILE A 294 -25.14 10.45 19.26
N THR A 295 -25.71 11.15 20.22
CA THR A 295 -25.97 10.63 21.57
C THR A 295 -27.19 9.69 21.59
N ALA A 296 -27.36 8.92 22.69
CA ALA A 296 -28.44 7.92 22.79
C ALA A 296 -29.84 8.50 22.80
N ASP A 297 -30.00 9.79 23.02
CA ASP A 297 -31.28 10.54 23.07
C ASP A 297 -31.64 11.21 21.72
N GLU A 298 -30.73 11.22 20.77
CA GLU A 298 -30.97 11.74 19.42
C GLU A 298 -31.52 10.65 18.47
N PRO A 299 -32.32 11.04 17.46
CA PRO A 299 -32.87 10.08 16.50
C PRO A 299 -31.83 9.69 15.43
N ILE A 300 -31.81 8.42 15.05
CA ILE A 300 -31.03 7.95 13.90
C ILE A 300 -31.69 8.45 12.61
N THR A 301 -30.88 9.09 11.75
CA THR A 301 -31.34 9.66 10.48
C THR A 301 -30.45 9.19 9.33
N LEU A 302 -30.92 8.21 8.55
CA LEU A 302 -30.27 7.73 7.33
C LEU A 302 -31.30 7.77 6.18
N ARG A 303 -31.27 8.83 5.40
CA ARG A 303 -32.19 9.03 4.28
C ARG A 303 -31.53 8.59 2.97
N GLN A 304 -32.31 7.93 2.13
CA GLN A 304 -31.83 7.43 0.83
C GLN A 304 -30.53 6.64 0.95
N LEU A 305 -30.41 5.84 1.98
CA LEU A 305 -29.25 5.00 2.22
C LEU A 305 -29.16 3.92 1.13
N ARG A 306 -28.02 3.86 0.46
CA ARG A 306 -27.75 2.88 -0.63
C ARG A 306 -26.78 1.82 -0.12
N HIS A 307 -26.93 0.61 -0.62
CA HIS A 307 -26.01 -0.50 -0.31
C HIS A 307 -24.72 -0.33 -1.10
N PRO A 308 -23.54 -0.15 -0.46
CA PRO A 308 -22.29 0.20 -1.15
C PRO A 308 -21.86 -0.86 -2.18
N LEU A 309 -22.04 -2.15 -1.86
CA LEU A 309 -21.68 -3.24 -2.79
C LEU A 309 -22.63 -3.33 -4.00
N LEU A 310 -23.91 -3.00 -3.82
CA LEU A 310 -24.85 -2.93 -4.94
C LEU A 310 -24.58 -1.71 -5.82
N VAL A 311 -24.17 -0.57 -5.25
CA VAL A 311 -23.71 0.59 -6.04
C VAL A 311 -22.49 0.21 -6.88
N TRP A 312 -21.55 -0.56 -6.30
CA TRP A 312 -20.40 -1.08 -7.05
C TRP A 312 -20.84 -1.98 -8.20
N GLN A 313 -21.71 -2.93 -7.93
CA GLN A 313 -22.25 -3.87 -8.91
C GLN A 313 -22.97 -3.15 -10.06
N GLN A 314 -23.81 -2.16 -9.75
CA GLN A 314 -24.50 -1.33 -10.74
C GLN A 314 -23.52 -0.61 -11.66
N ARG A 315 -22.45 0.01 -11.10
CA ARG A 315 -21.54 0.86 -11.88
C ARG A 315 -20.46 0.09 -12.65
N HIS A 316 -20.03 -1.09 -12.17
CA HIS A 316 -18.95 -1.86 -12.77
C HIS A 316 -19.38 -3.17 -13.44
N GLU A 317 -20.47 -3.78 -12.97
CA GLU A 317 -20.91 -5.11 -13.39
C GLU A 317 -22.25 -5.08 -14.13
N GLN A 318 -22.75 -3.89 -14.49
CA GLN A 318 -24.05 -3.70 -15.13
C GLN A 318 -25.22 -4.29 -14.32
N GLY A 319 -25.11 -4.24 -13.01
CA GLY A 319 -26.16 -4.67 -12.08
C GLY A 319 -27.42 -3.80 -12.15
N PRO A 320 -28.52 -4.23 -11.52
CA PRO A 320 -29.77 -3.47 -11.49
C PRO A 320 -29.59 -2.16 -10.71
N GLU A 321 -30.47 -1.20 -10.97
CA GLU A 321 -30.50 0.07 -10.25
C GLU A 321 -30.72 -0.17 -8.74
N VAL A 322 -29.91 0.53 -7.93
CA VAL A 322 -29.96 0.40 -6.46
C VAL A 322 -31.14 1.18 -5.91
N VAL A 323 -32.06 0.48 -5.26
CA VAL A 323 -33.18 1.10 -4.57
C VAL A 323 -32.74 1.61 -3.19
N PRO A 324 -32.76 2.91 -2.94
CA PRO A 324 -32.37 3.46 -1.64
C PRO A 324 -33.44 3.21 -0.58
N ILE A 325 -33.00 3.11 0.68
CA ILE A 325 -33.89 2.95 1.84
C ILE A 325 -33.83 4.16 2.76
N ASN A 326 -34.92 4.40 3.52
CA ASN A 326 -34.94 5.41 4.57
C ASN A 326 -35.03 4.73 5.93
N VAL A 327 -34.11 5.08 6.82
CA VAL A 327 -34.07 4.59 8.20
C VAL A 327 -34.13 5.80 9.13
N LEU A 328 -35.28 5.97 9.72
CA LEU A 328 -35.57 7.03 10.70
C LEU A 328 -36.04 6.36 11.96
N MET A 329 -35.25 6.41 13.05
CA MET A 329 -35.57 5.74 14.30
C MET A 329 -35.47 6.73 15.46
N SER A 330 -36.53 6.85 16.24
CA SER A 330 -36.51 7.65 17.48
C SER A 330 -35.62 6.97 18.52
N ALA A 331 -35.08 7.76 19.43
CA ALA A 331 -34.19 7.30 20.50
C ALA A 331 -34.84 6.23 21.42
N GLN A 332 -36.20 6.24 21.56
CA GLN A 332 -36.92 5.27 22.40
C GLN A 332 -37.16 3.93 21.71
N LEU A 333 -36.94 3.86 20.37
CA LEU A 333 -37.21 2.65 19.60
C LEU A 333 -36.12 1.60 19.85
N ARG A 334 -36.48 0.48 20.45
CA ARG A 334 -35.57 -0.62 20.80
C ARG A 334 -35.53 -1.75 19.79
N VAL A 335 -36.65 -1.95 19.05
CA VAL A 335 -36.81 -3.06 18.11
C VAL A 335 -37.48 -2.56 16.84
N VAL A 336 -36.93 -2.94 15.72
CA VAL A 336 -37.51 -2.71 14.38
C VAL A 336 -37.79 -4.06 13.74
N ALA A 337 -39.04 -4.31 13.36
CA ALA A 337 -39.42 -5.49 12.59
C ALA A 337 -39.59 -5.14 11.11
N ILE A 338 -38.81 -5.79 10.24
CA ILE A 338 -38.90 -5.64 8.79
C ILE A 338 -39.66 -6.84 8.22
N THR A 339 -40.88 -6.61 7.71
CA THR A 339 -41.75 -7.64 7.15
C THR A 339 -41.90 -7.49 5.64
N GLY A 340 -42.20 -8.57 4.96
CA GLY A 340 -42.46 -8.56 3.53
C GLY A 340 -42.05 -9.89 2.85
N PRO A 341 -42.25 -10.03 1.53
CA PRO A 341 -41.86 -11.23 0.76
C PRO A 341 -40.32 -11.43 0.78
N ASN A 342 -39.86 -12.66 0.52
CA ASN A 342 -38.41 -12.97 0.54
C ASN A 342 -37.63 -12.20 -0.52
N THR A 343 -38.25 -11.85 -1.63
CA THR A 343 -37.68 -11.02 -2.72
C THR A 343 -37.71 -9.52 -2.42
N GLY A 344 -38.29 -9.09 -1.28
CA GLY A 344 -38.51 -7.67 -0.93
C GLY A 344 -37.31 -6.92 -0.34
N GLY A 345 -36.10 -7.49 -0.38
CA GLY A 345 -34.88 -6.80 0.04
C GLY A 345 -34.65 -6.73 1.56
N LYS A 346 -35.35 -7.53 2.39
CA LYS A 346 -35.18 -7.56 3.85
C LYS A 346 -33.72 -7.78 4.28
N THR A 347 -33.09 -8.81 3.75
CA THR A 347 -31.67 -9.15 4.03
C THR A 347 -30.71 -8.04 3.56
N VAL A 348 -30.99 -7.45 2.40
CA VAL A 348 -30.22 -6.32 1.87
C VAL A 348 -30.32 -5.12 2.80
N THR A 349 -31.50 -4.82 3.32
CA THR A 349 -31.72 -3.72 4.29
C THR A 349 -30.86 -3.91 5.56
N LEU A 350 -30.86 -5.13 6.14
CA LEU A 350 -30.06 -5.46 7.31
C LEU A 350 -28.57 -5.32 7.04
N LYS A 351 -28.09 -5.88 5.90
CA LYS A 351 -26.69 -5.75 5.48
C LYS A 351 -26.29 -4.28 5.24
N THR A 352 -27.19 -3.49 4.63
CA THR A 352 -26.94 -2.07 4.37
C THR A 352 -26.74 -1.29 5.67
N LEU A 353 -27.57 -1.53 6.67
CA LEU A 353 -27.43 -0.92 8.00
C LEU A 353 -26.12 -1.32 8.69
N GLY A 354 -25.82 -2.62 8.72
CA GLY A 354 -24.57 -3.12 9.28
C GLY A 354 -23.34 -2.51 8.62
N LEU A 355 -23.34 -2.45 7.30
CA LEU A 355 -22.24 -1.83 6.54
C LEU A 355 -22.15 -0.32 6.78
N ALA A 356 -23.26 0.41 6.88
CA ALA A 356 -23.26 1.84 7.17
C ALA A 356 -22.58 2.14 8.54
N VAL A 357 -22.89 1.33 9.56
CA VAL A 357 -22.24 1.42 10.88
C VAL A 357 -20.73 1.13 10.77
N LEU A 358 -20.34 0.05 10.10
CA LEU A 358 -18.94 -0.31 9.93
C LEU A 358 -18.17 0.77 9.14
N MET A 359 -18.77 1.30 8.08
CA MET A 359 -18.20 2.40 7.30
C MET A 359 -17.92 3.62 8.16
N ALA A 360 -18.90 4.06 8.95
CA ALA A 360 -18.73 5.19 9.86
C ALA A 360 -17.61 4.94 10.88
N LYS A 361 -17.53 3.72 11.46
CA LYS A 361 -16.47 3.36 12.42
C LYS A 361 -15.06 3.47 11.86
N VAL A 362 -14.85 3.13 10.59
CA VAL A 362 -13.51 3.16 9.96
C VAL A 362 -13.22 4.48 9.24
N GLY A 363 -14.02 5.51 9.45
CA GLY A 363 -13.79 6.82 8.85
C GLY A 363 -14.25 6.95 7.40
N LEU A 364 -15.05 6.00 6.87
CA LEU A 364 -15.71 6.13 5.58
C LEU A 364 -16.99 6.95 5.71
N PHE A 365 -17.30 7.74 4.69
CA PHE A 365 -18.61 8.38 4.58
C PHE A 365 -19.66 7.34 4.23
N VAL A 366 -20.90 7.63 4.60
CA VAL A 366 -22.04 6.73 4.41
C VAL A 366 -22.83 7.14 3.16
N PRO A 367 -23.18 6.24 2.24
CA PRO A 367 -23.89 6.56 1.01
C PRO A 367 -25.37 6.84 1.26
N ALA A 368 -25.66 7.86 2.05
CA ALA A 368 -26.97 8.36 2.40
C ALA A 368 -27.04 9.88 2.18
N ARG A 369 -28.26 10.43 2.06
CA ARG A 369 -28.47 11.89 1.93
C ARG A 369 -28.32 12.57 3.29
N GLU A 370 -27.70 13.75 3.29
CA GLU A 370 -27.59 14.60 4.50
C GLU A 370 -28.95 14.95 5.14
N PRO A 371 -29.00 15.07 6.47
CA PRO A 371 -27.95 14.73 7.42
C PRO A 371 -27.82 13.22 7.60
N VAL A 372 -26.58 12.76 7.86
CA VAL A 372 -26.27 11.34 8.15
C VAL A 372 -25.96 11.24 9.64
N GLU A 373 -26.87 10.68 10.43
CA GLU A 373 -26.81 10.67 11.88
C GLU A 373 -27.04 9.26 12.41
N LEU A 374 -26.03 8.73 13.13
CA LEU A 374 -26.10 7.42 13.77
C LEU A 374 -25.24 7.41 15.05
N PRO A 375 -25.63 6.64 16.08
CA PRO A 375 -24.82 6.52 17.28
C PRO A 375 -23.53 5.75 16.96
N TRP A 376 -22.47 6.02 17.72
CA TRP A 376 -21.33 5.13 17.69
C TRP A 376 -21.71 3.80 18.36
N ILE A 377 -21.66 2.72 17.59
CA ILE A 377 -22.10 1.40 18.01
C ILE A 377 -20.89 0.56 18.37
N GLU A 378 -20.79 0.12 19.63
CA GLU A 378 -19.67 -0.68 20.11
C GLU A 378 -19.59 -2.03 19.43
N GLN A 379 -20.72 -2.73 19.29
CA GLN A 379 -20.80 -4.08 18.74
C GLN A 379 -21.81 -4.15 17.60
N VAL A 380 -21.45 -4.84 16.55
CA VAL A 380 -22.36 -5.24 15.47
C VAL A 380 -22.42 -6.76 15.48
N LEU A 381 -23.60 -7.29 15.67
CA LEU A 381 -23.88 -8.72 15.75
C LEU A 381 -24.91 -9.05 14.67
N ALA A 382 -24.67 -10.08 13.86
CA ALA A 382 -25.55 -10.46 12.77
C ALA A 382 -25.80 -11.98 12.79
N ASP A 383 -27.08 -12.33 12.59
CA ASP A 383 -27.49 -13.67 12.21
C ASP A 383 -28.29 -13.57 10.92
N ILE A 384 -27.58 -13.66 9.80
CA ILE A 384 -28.12 -13.58 8.44
C ILE A 384 -27.80 -14.89 7.75
N GLY A 385 -28.81 -15.63 7.27
CA GLY A 385 -28.64 -16.88 6.55
C GLY A 385 -29.62 -17.00 5.40
N ASP A 386 -29.23 -17.65 4.29
CA ASP A 386 -30.13 -18.00 3.18
C ASP A 386 -30.79 -19.35 3.46
N GLU A 387 -32.11 -19.38 3.52
CA GLU A 387 -32.92 -20.59 3.76
C GLU A 387 -33.09 -21.48 2.51
N GLN A 388 -32.30 -21.30 1.44
CA GLN A 388 -32.62 -21.80 0.10
C GLN A 388 -32.17 -23.24 -0.23
N SER A 389 -31.59 -24.04 0.68
CA SER A 389 -31.28 -25.44 0.37
C SER A 389 -31.69 -26.41 1.47
N ILE A 390 -32.55 -27.37 1.10
CA ILE A 390 -33.10 -28.41 1.99
C ILE A 390 -31.98 -29.36 2.51
N GLU A 391 -30.94 -29.61 1.71
CA GLU A 391 -29.81 -30.44 2.09
C GLU A 391 -28.83 -29.76 3.06
N GLN A 392 -28.83 -28.43 3.13
CA GLN A 392 -28.06 -27.63 4.09
C GLN A 392 -28.80 -27.30 5.38
N SER A 393 -30.09 -27.68 5.50
CA SER A 393 -30.99 -27.24 6.59
C SER A 393 -30.47 -27.55 7.99
N LEU A 394 -29.90 -28.75 8.21
CA LEU A 394 -29.39 -29.14 9.53
C LEU A 394 -28.07 -28.40 9.90
N SER A 395 -27.20 -28.17 8.93
CA SER A 395 -25.99 -27.38 9.10
C SER A 395 -26.32 -25.91 9.32
N THR A 396 -27.28 -25.37 8.58
CA THR A 396 -27.77 -23.98 8.69
C THR A 396 -28.43 -23.74 10.04
N PHE A 397 -29.32 -24.65 10.52
CA PHE A 397 -29.94 -24.55 11.81
C PHE A 397 -28.93 -24.57 12.95
N SER A 398 -27.98 -25.49 12.92
CA SER A 398 -26.90 -25.56 13.92
C SER A 398 -26.01 -24.30 13.88
N GLY A 399 -25.80 -23.69 12.71
CA GLY A 399 -25.13 -22.42 12.53
C GLY A 399 -25.87 -21.26 13.19
N HIS A 400 -27.21 -21.14 12.96
CA HIS A 400 -28.07 -20.14 13.60
C HIS A 400 -28.05 -20.26 15.11
N ILE A 401 -28.27 -21.44 15.67
CA ILE A 401 -28.26 -21.65 17.15
C ILE A 401 -26.91 -21.26 17.74
N ARG A 402 -25.80 -21.56 17.07
CA ARG A 402 -24.45 -21.18 17.53
C ARG A 402 -24.26 -19.66 17.50
N ARG A 403 -24.74 -18.97 16.45
CA ARG A 403 -24.69 -17.50 16.34
C ARG A 403 -25.57 -16.83 17.40
N ILE A 404 -26.79 -17.28 17.57
CA ILE A 404 -27.70 -16.79 18.62
C ILE A 404 -27.05 -16.98 20.01
N GLY A 405 -26.46 -18.13 20.30
CA GLY A 405 -25.73 -18.35 21.56
C GLY A 405 -24.59 -17.36 21.77
N ARG A 406 -23.85 -17.01 20.74
CA ARG A 406 -22.78 -15.99 20.82
C ARG A 406 -23.35 -14.58 21.01
N ILE A 407 -24.43 -14.23 20.32
CA ILE A 407 -25.11 -12.94 20.48
C ILE A 407 -25.58 -12.79 21.94
N LEU A 408 -26.22 -13.80 22.50
CA LEU A 408 -26.66 -13.79 23.91
C LEU A 408 -25.47 -13.65 24.87
N ALA A 409 -24.40 -14.42 24.68
CA ALA A 409 -23.20 -14.32 25.50
C ALA A 409 -22.50 -12.93 25.41
N ALA A 410 -22.53 -12.30 24.24
CA ALA A 410 -22.00 -10.94 24.07
C ALA A 410 -22.85 -9.89 24.79
N LEU A 411 -24.18 -10.05 24.79
CA LEU A 411 -25.11 -9.17 25.49
C LEU A 411 -25.01 -9.30 27.03
N GLU A 412 -24.71 -10.51 27.55
CA GLU A 412 -24.49 -10.74 29.00
C GLU A 412 -23.21 -10.06 29.52
N GLN A 413 -22.23 -9.80 28.64
CA GLN A 413 -20.98 -9.11 29.02
C GLN A 413 -21.11 -7.57 29.04
N VAL A 414 -22.20 -7.01 28.53
CA VAL A 414 -22.49 -5.57 28.61
C VAL A 414 -23.07 -5.30 30.00
N PRO A 415 -22.44 -4.47 30.85
CA PRO A 415 -23.01 -4.11 32.15
C PRO A 415 -24.39 -3.48 31.93
N PRO A 416 -25.40 -3.81 32.78
CA PRO A 416 -26.72 -3.20 32.66
C PRO A 416 -26.59 -1.68 32.73
N PRO A 417 -27.32 -0.92 31.90
CA PRO A 417 -27.32 0.53 31.99
C PRO A 417 -27.64 0.94 33.43
N ASP A 418 -26.87 1.89 33.98
CA ASP A 418 -27.06 2.41 35.33
C ASP A 418 -28.53 2.78 35.56
N THR A 419 -29.26 1.93 36.29
CA THR A 419 -30.67 2.12 36.64
C THR A 419 -30.83 3.10 37.80
N HIS A 420 -29.81 3.85 38.17
CA HIS A 420 -29.82 4.86 39.22
C HIS A 420 -29.90 6.29 38.68
N SER A 421 -30.88 6.58 37.84
CA SER A 421 -31.45 7.92 37.80
C SER A 421 -32.64 7.94 38.77
N PRO A 422 -32.60 8.73 39.83
CA PRO A 422 -33.78 8.86 40.71
C PRO A 422 -34.92 9.42 39.87
N THR A 423 -36.02 8.67 39.82
CA THR A 423 -37.28 9.14 39.26
C THR A 423 -37.63 10.49 39.87
N PRO A 424 -37.80 11.57 39.09
CA PRO A 424 -38.25 12.83 39.68
C PRO A 424 -39.62 12.62 40.34
N PRO A 425 -39.86 13.17 41.52
CA PRO A 425 -41.15 13.00 42.20
C PRO A 425 -42.25 13.55 41.31
N LEU A 426 -43.33 12.76 41.20
CA LEU A 426 -44.55 13.16 40.50
C LEU A 426 -45.04 14.50 41.06
N PRO A 427 -45.45 15.45 40.24
CA PRO A 427 -46.05 16.70 40.73
C PRO A 427 -47.31 16.36 41.46
N HIS A 428 -47.39 16.78 42.72
CA HIS A 428 -48.61 16.69 43.53
C HIS A 428 -49.73 17.45 42.84
N SER A 429 -50.82 16.74 42.52
CA SER A 429 -52.08 17.34 42.05
C SER A 429 -52.59 18.33 43.10
N PRO A 430 -52.96 19.54 42.74
CA PRO A 430 -53.57 20.46 43.70
C PRO A 430 -54.94 19.94 44.08
N THR A 431 -55.17 19.80 45.40
CA THR A 431 -56.44 19.48 45.98
C THR A 431 -57.48 20.55 45.62
N PRO A 432 -58.66 20.20 45.10
CA PRO A 432 -59.71 21.22 44.84
C PRO A 432 -60.26 21.81 46.15
N LEU A 433 -60.09 23.13 46.26
CA LEU A 433 -60.80 23.92 47.30
C LEU A 433 -62.28 23.92 47.00
N LEU A 434 -63.08 23.37 47.92
CA LEU A 434 -64.51 23.49 47.92
C LEU A 434 -64.92 24.96 48.14
N PRO A 435 -65.94 25.49 47.47
CA PRO A 435 -66.42 26.84 47.71
C PRO A 435 -67.29 26.84 48.98
N HIS A 436 -66.91 27.66 49.99
CA HIS A 436 -67.78 28.03 51.05
C HIS A 436 -68.82 29.00 50.53
N SER A 437 -70.06 28.56 50.68
CA SER A 437 -71.31 29.33 50.59
C SER A 437 -71.33 30.53 51.51
N LEU A 438 -71.60 31.72 50.98
CA LEU A 438 -72.64 32.69 51.36
C LEU A 438 -72.76 33.73 50.27
#